data_48dbc4840d6466c01bb6145fd096caf9
#
_entry.id   48dbc4840d6466c01bb6145fd096caf9
#
_cell.length_a   1.000
_cell.length_b   1.000
_cell.length_c   1.000
_cell.angle_alpha   90.00
_cell.angle_beta   90.00
_cell.angle_gamma   90.00
#
_symmetry.space_group_name_H-M   'P 1'
#
loop_
_entity.id
_entity.type
_entity.pdbx_description
1 polymer ?
#
loop_
_entity_poly.entity_id
_entity_poly.type
_entity_poly.pdbx_seq_one_letter_code
_entity_poly.pdbx_strand_id
1 'polypeptide(L)'
;MSKIIINDMTLRDGMHPMRHQTTPEQMVAIATALDDAGVPLIEVTHGDGLGGNSVNYGFAAATDEEYLTAVIPQLKQAKVSALLIPGIGTVDHLKMAHDVGVATIRVATHSTEADVSEQHITAARKLGMDTVGFLMMAHMAAPEKLLEEAQKMVSYGANCIYVTDSAGYMLPQDVTDRVGILRANLASDIEIGFHGHHNLGMGVANSVSAVQAGATRVDLASAGLGAGAGNTPLALFVAEIGRASCRERV
;
A
#
# COMPACT_ATOMS: atom_id res chain seq x y z
N MET A 1 14.20 9.19 14.57
CA MET A 1 13.41 8.32 13.65
C MET A 1 13.58 8.83 12.24
N SER A 2 13.75 7.93 11.25
CA SER A 2 13.66 8.26 9.83
C SER A 2 12.25 8.80 9.51
N LYS A 3 12.14 9.62 8.46
CA LYS A 3 10.84 10.14 8.01
C LYS A 3 9.94 8.98 7.57
N ILE A 4 8.76 8.87 8.17
CA ILE A 4 7.76 7.86 7.80
C ILE A 4 6.88 8.42 6.68
N ILE A 5 6.67 7.65 5.63
CA ILE A 5 5.75 7.95 4.52
C ILE A 5 4.44 7.21 4.78
N ILE A 6 3.37 7.96 4.97
CA ILE A 6 2.00 7.43 5.08
C ILE A 6 1.44 7.30 3.67
N ASN A 7 0.86 6.15 3.35
CA ASN A 7 0.05 5.94 2.17
C ASN A 7 -1.40 5.67 2.61
N ASP A 8 -2.33 6.53 2.25
CA ASP A 8 -3.74 6.37 2.65
C ASP A 8 -4.48 5.46 1.67
N MET A 9 -5.12 4.42 2.22
CA MET A 9 -5.81 3.36 1.49
C MET A 9 -7.33 3.58 1.38
N THR A 10 -7.85 4.67 1.86
CA THR A 10 -9.30 4.92 1.93
C THR A 10 -9.98 4.84 0.56
N LEU A 11 -9.31 5.34 -0.48
CA LEU A 11 -9.84 5.41 -1.84
C LEU A 11 -9.43 4.23 -2.74
N ARG A 12 -8.84 3.18 -2.15
CA ARG A 12 -8.59 1.89 -2.80
C ARG A 12 -9.19 0.76 -1.97
N ASP A 13 -8.55 0.37 -0.85
CA ASP A 13 -9.01 -0.74 -0.01
C ASP A 13 -10.35 -0.43 0.70
N GLY A 14 -10.54 0.84 1.07
CA GLY A 14 -11.82 1.36 1.59
C GLY A 14 -12.98 1.30 0.60
N MET A 15 -12.73 1.01 -0.68
CA MET A 15 -13.78 0.81 -1.68
C MET A 15 -14.55 -0.50 -1.47
N HIS A 16 -13.94 -1.53 -0.86
CA HIS A 16 -14.60 -2.81 -0.62
C HIS A 16 -15.88 -2.70 0.25
N PRO A 17 -15.86 -2.11 1.46
CA PRO A 17 -17.07 -1.93 2.25
C PRO A 17 -18.09 -0.99 1.59
N MET A 18 -17.63 -0.11 0.69
CA MET A 18 -18.48 0.79 -0.11
C MET A 18 -19.03 0.12 -1.37
N ARG A 19 -18.76 -1.19 -1.58
CA ARG A 19 -19.15 -1.95 -2.79
C ARG A 19 -18.68 -1.27 -4.09
N HIS A 20 -17.54 -0.60 -4.04
CA HIS A 20 -16.94 0.17 -5.14
C HIS A 20 -17.83 1.32 -5.68
N GLN A 21 -18.80 1.81 -4.89
CA GLN A 21 -19.77 2.80 -5.34
C GLN A 21 -19.44 4.24 -4.89
N THR A 22 -18.18 4.53 -4.54
CA THR A 22 -17.74 5.91 -4.34
C THR A 22 -17.64 6.62 -5.68
N THR A 23 -18.27 7.80 -5.82
CA THR A 23 -18.24 8.56 -7.08
C THR A 23 -16.92 9.33 -7.24
N PRO A 24 -16.52 9.74 -8.46
CA PRO A 24 -15.35 10.59 -8.67
C PRO A 24 -15.35 11.86 -7.83
N GLU A 25 -16.51 12.51 -7.66
CA GLU A 25 -16.64 13.73 -6.84
C GLU A 25 -16.37 13.44 -5.36
N GLN A 26 -16.84 12.30 -4.86
CA GLN A 26 -16.56 11.86 -3.49
C GLN A 26 -15.08 11.52 -3.31
N MET A 27 -14.46 10.87 -4.29
CA MET A 27 -13.01 10.61 -4.25
C MET A 27 -12.21 11.91 -4.22
N VAL A 28 -12.55 12.88 -5.06
CA VAL A 28 -11.93 14.21 -5.05
C VAL A 28 -12.07 14.88 -3.68
N ALA A 29 -13.26 14.87 -3.09
CA ALA A 29 -13.50 15.50 -1.80
C ALA A 29 -12.65 14.86 -0.69
N ILE A 30 -12.55 13.53 -0.67
CA ILE A 30 -11.73 12.80 0.32
C ILE A 30 -10.25 13.02 0.07
N ALA A 31 -9.79 12.90 -1.18
CA ALA A 31 -8.38 13.05 -1.55
C ALA A 31 -7.86 14.46 -1.24
N THR A 32 -8.64 15.51 -1.53
CA THR A 32 -8.26 16.89 -1.20
C THR A 32 -8.21 17.14 0.30
N ALA A 33 -9.11 16.54 1.08
CA ALA A 33 -9.05 16.63 2.54
C ALA A 33 -7.81 15.93 3.13
N LEU A 34 -7.41 14.79 2.56
CA LEU A 34 -6.17 14.08 2.94
C LEU A 34 -4.93 14.89 2.55
N ASP A 35 -4.91 15.50 1.37
CA ASP A 35 -3.83 16.38 0.90
C ASP A 35 -3.68 17.62 1.78
N ASP A 36 -4.79 18.29 2.11
CA ASP A 36 -4.81 19.44 3.02
C ASP A 36 -4.37 19.05 4.45
N ALA A 37 -4.59 17.80 4.87
CA ALA A 37 -4.09 17.24 6.13
C ALA A 37 -2.60 16.85 6.07
N GLY A 38 -1.95 16.94 4.90
CA GLY A 38 -0.53 16.65 4.70
C GLY A 38 -0.20 15.17 4.51
N VAL A 39 -1.16 14.34 4.13
CA VAL A 39 -0.91 12.93 3.75
C VAL A 39 -0.11 12.91 2.45
N PRO A 40 1.10 12.30 2.43
CA PRO A 40 2.00 12.45 1.30
C PRO A 40 1.66 11.54 0.11
N LEU A 41 0.96 10.43 0.34
CA LEU A 41 0.62 9.46 -0.70
C LEU A 41 -0.80 8.95 -0.50
N ILE A 42 -1.60 8.92 -1.55
CA ILE A 42 -3.02 8.52 -1.54
C ILE A 42 -3.21 7.46 -2.62
N GLU A 43 -3.72 6.29 -2.25
CA GLU A 43 -3.98 5.23 -3.22
C GLU A 43 -5.40 5.36 -3.80
N VAL A 44 -5.50 5.45 -5.13
CA VAL A 44 -6.76 5.67 -5.85
C VAL A 44 -6.89 4.64 -6.97
N THR A 45 -7.83 3.71 -6.84
CA THR A 45 -8.27 2.75 -7.87
C THR A 45 -9.55 2.05 -7.42
N HIS A 46 -10.02 1.08 -8.22
CA HIS A 46 -10.91 0.01 -7.74
C HIS A 46 -10.30 -0.69 -6.50
N GLY A 47 -11.13 -1.28 -5.62
CA GLY A 47 -10.64 -1.98 -4.42
C GLY A 47 -9.60 -3.06 -4.71
N ASP A 48 -9.77 -3.80 -5.81
CA ASP A 48 -8.84 -4.82 -6.28
C ASP A 48 -7.71 -4.27 -7.18
N GLY A 49 -7.55 -2.96 -7.24
CA GLY A 49 -6.52 -2.30 -8.03
C GLY A 49 -6.92 -2.06 -9.48
N LEU A 50 -5.95 -1.64 -10.29
CA LEU A 50 -6.12 -1.35 -11.71
C LEU A 50 -6.68 -2.55 -12.47
N GLY A 51 -7.76 -2.33 -13.24
CA GLY A 51 -8.46 -3.38 -13.98
C GLY A 51 -9.42 -4.22 -13.14
N GLY A 52 -9.61 -3.91 -11.85
CA GLY A 52 -10.54 -4.61 -10.97
C GLY A 52 -12.01 -4.41 -11.33
N ASN A 53 -12.35 -3.33 -12.05
CA ASN A 53 -13.72 -3.02 -12.49
C ASN A 53 -14.25 -4.06 -13.48
N SER A 54 -14.81 -5.15 -12.98
CA SER A 54 -15.18 -6.32 -13.78
C SER A 54 -16.32 -7.14 -13.17
N VAL A 55 -16.85 -8.09 -13.92
CA VAL A 55 -17.88 -9.05 -13.43
C VAL A 55 -17.37 -9.88 -12.24
N ASN A 56 -16.07 -10.18 -12.18
CA ASN A 56 -15.50 -11.03 -11.13
C ASN A 56 -15.34 -10.29 -9.80
N TYR A 57 -14.97 -9.00 -9.85
CA TYR A 57 -14.61 -8.21 -8.67
C TYR A 57 -15.65 -7.12 -8.33
N GLY A 58 -16.70 -7.02 -9.16
CA GLY A 58 -17.72 -5.98 -9.06
C GLY A 58 -17.42 -4.76 -9.91
N PHE A 59 -18.48 -4.08 -10.32
CA PHE A 59 -18.35 -2.83 -11.05
C PHE A 59 -18.30 -1.65 -10.09
N ALA A 60 -17.34 -0.75 -10.31
CA ALA A 60 -17.25 0.51 -9.60
C ALA A 60 -18.20 1.56 -10.20
N ALA A 61 -18.40 2.66 -9.49
CA ALA A 61 -19.21 3.80 -9.97
C ALA A 61 -18.57 4.50 -11.18
N ALA A 62 -17.24 4.38 -11.36
CA ALA A 62 -16.48 4.89 -12.50
C ALA A 62 -15.30 3.97 -12.81
N THR A 63 -14.64 4.18 -13.94
CA THR A 63 -13.40 3.49 -14.32
C THR A 63 -12.20 4.01 -13.53
N ASP A 64 -11.13 3.21 -13.47
CA ASP A 64 -9.87 3.65 -12.83
C ASP A 64 -9.33 4.93 -13.48
N GLU A 65 -9.42 5.06 -14.82
CA GLU A 65 -8.98 6.26 -15.54
C GLU A 65 -9.80 7.50 -15.17
N GLU A 66 -11.12 7.35 -15.03
CA GLU A 66 -12.00 8.45 -14.59
C GLU A 66 -11.69 8.88 -13.16
N TYR A 67 -11.46 7.94 -12.25
CA TYR A 67 -11.04 8.25 -10.86
C TYR A 67 -9.71 9.00 -10.83
N LEU A 68 -8.69 8.47 -11.50
CA LEU A 68 -7.34 9.03 -11.51
C LEU A 68 -7.32 10.43 -12.14
N THR A 69 -7.99 10.61 -13.28
CA THR A 69 -8.10 11.91 -13.98
C THR A 69 -8.89 12.95 -13.18
N ALA A 70 -9.86 12.52 -12.38
CA ALA A 70 -10.59 13.44 -11.52
C ALA A 70 -9.76 13.88 -10.30
N VAL A 71 -9.03 12.96 -9.67
CA VAL A 71 -8.32 13.22 -8.39
C VAL A 71 -7.00 13.92 -8.60
N ILE A 72 -6.13 13.42 -9.49
CA ILE A 72 -4.74 13.88 -9.61
C ILE A 72 -4.61 15.40 -9.78
N PRO A 73 -5.38 16.06 -10.67
CA PRO A 73 -5.25 17.51 -10.87
C PRO A 73 -5.67 18.38 -9.67
N GLN A 74 -6.37 17.81 -8.69
CA GLN A 74 -6.87 18.53 -7.52
C GLN A 74 -5.89 18.56 -6.35
N LEU A 75 -4.86 17.68 -6.38
CA LEU A 75 -3.89 17.56 -5.31
C LEU A 75 -2.79 18.63 -5.45
N LYS A 76 -2.37 19.22 -4.33
CA LYS A 76 -1.35 20.27 -4.26
C LYS A 76 0.03 19.72 -3.89
N GLN A 77 0.07 18.73 -2.99
CA GLN A 77 1.30 18.19 -2.38
C GLN A 77 1.35 16.66 -2.44
N ALA A 78 0.23 15.99 -2.17
CA ALA A 78 0.14 14.53 -2.20
C ALA A 78 0.38 13.99 -3.60
N LYS A 79 1.00 12.81 -3.66
CA LYS A 79 1.13 12.02 -4.89
C LYS A 79 0.11 10.89 -4.86
N VAL A 80 -0.28 10.42 -6.05
CA VAL A 80 -1.18 9.28 -6.17
C VAL A 80 -0.39 7.99 -6.36
N SER A 81 -0.79 6.96 -5.63
CA SER A 81 -0.39 5.57 -5.84
C SER A 81 -1.53 4.75 -6.42
N ALA A 82 -1.20 3.64 -7.05
CA ALA A 82 -2.17 2.68 -7.57
C ALA A 82 -1.71 1.25 -7.32
N LEU A 83 -2.64 0.37 -6.94
CA LEU A 83 -2.40 -1.06 -6.83
C LEU A 83 -2.56 -1.72 -8.20
N LEU A 84 -1.72 -2.71 -8.50
CA LEU A 84 -1.83 -3.58 -9.65
C LEU A 84 -1.56 -5.02 -9.21
N ILE A 85 -2.53 -5.91 -9.45
CA ILE A 85 -2.37 -7.35 -9.21
C ILE A 85 -2.19 -8.02 -10.56
N PRO A 86 -1.05 -8.67 -10.84
CA PRO A 86 -0.88 -9.46 -12.07
C PRO A 86 -2.01 -10.46 -12.27
N GLY A 87 -2.59 -10.48 -13.46
CA GLY A 87 -3.78 -11.29 -13.78
C GLY A 87 -5.10 -10.52 -13.66
N ILE A 88 -5.16 -9.43 -12.89
CA ILE A 88 -6.26 -8.44 -12.88
C ILE A 88 -5.83 -7.23 -13.71
N GLY A 89 -4.78 -6.55 -13.26
CA GLY A 89 -4.18 -5.45 -14.00
C GLY A 89 -3.19 -5.93 -15.07
N THR A 90 -3.10 -5.17 -16.16
CA THR A 90 -2.19 -5.45 -17.28
C THR A 90 -1.14 -4.34 -17.42
N VAL A 91 -0.14 -4.58 -18.29
CA VAL A 91 0.85 -3.53 -18.63
C VAL A 91 0.18 -2.32 -19.30
N ASP A 92 -0.96 -2.49 -19.98
CA ASP A 92 -1.69 -1.36 -20.58
C ASP A 92 -2.39 -0.52 -19.51
N HIS A 93 -2.96 -1.14 -18.47
CA HIS A 93 -3.45 -0.41 -17.29
C HIS A 93 -2.31 0.35 -16.57
N LEU A 94 -1.12 -0.26 -16.47
CA LEU A 94 0.06 0.40 -15.91
C LEU A 94 0.45 1.64 -16.72
N LYS A 95 0.48 1.55 -18.06
CA LYS A 95 0.78 2.69 -18.94
C LYS A 95 -0.27 3.78 -18.81
N MET A 96 -1.55 3.44 -18.83
CA MET A 96 -2.63 4.38 -18.59
C MET A 96 -2.42 5.14 -17.28
N ALA A 97 -2.17 4.42 -16.18
CA ALA A 97 -1.93 5.03 -14.88
C ALA A 97 -0.72 5.98 -14.88
N HIS A 98 0.39 5.58 -15.52
CA HIS A 98 1.56 6.45 -15.71
C HIS A 98 1.21 7.71 -16.49
N ASP A 99 0.51 7.58 -17.62
CA ASP A 99 0.21 8.68 -18.54
C ASP A 99 -0.74 9.72 -17.93
N VAL A 100 -1.64 9.29 -17.01
CA VAL A 100 -2.49 10.23 -16.25
C VAL A 100 -1.80 10.81 -15.02
N GLY A 101 -0.58 10.36 -14.66
CA GLY A 101 0.25 10.97 -13.61
C GLY A 101 0.34 10.23 -12.28
N VAL A 102 0.01 8.94 -12.24
CA VAL A 102 0.28 8.10 -11.05
C VAL A 102 1.78 8.05 -10.80
N ALA A 103 2.21 8.40 -9.58
CA ALA A 103 3.61 8.48 -9.21
C ALA A 103 4.17 7.13 -8.70
N THR A 104 3.38 6.38 -7.95
CA THR A 104 3.78 5.12 -7.33
C THR A 104 2.89 3.99 -7.82
N ILE A 105 3.48 2.92 -8.33
CA ILE A 105 2.76 1.68 -8.64
C ILE A 105 3.12 0.59 -7.64
N ARG A 106 2.13 -0.13 -7.16
CA ARG A 106 2.27 -1.20 -6.17
C ARG A 106 1.86 -2.51 -6.82
N VAL A 107 2.86 -3.32 -7.17
CA VAL A 107 2.65 -4.62 -7.83
C VAL A 107 2.52 -5.70 -6.77
N ALA A 108 1.32 -6.24 -6.63
CA ALA A 108 0.95 -7.16 -5.56
C ALA A 108 0.85 -8.60 -6.04
N THR A 109 1.50 -9.50 -5.31
CA THR A 109 1.41 -10.96 -5.51
C THR A 109 1.25 -11.66 -4.16
N HIS A 110 0.88 -12.93 -4.18
CA HIS A 110 1.00 -13.75 -2.99
C HIS A 110 2.46 -13.81 -2.52
N SER A 111 2.67 -13.91 -1.21
CA SER A 111 3.99 -13.90 -0.56
C SER A 111 4.91 -15.08 -0.93
N THR A 112 4.46 -16.01 -1.76
CA THR A 112 5.22 -17.15 -2.29
C THR A 112 5.33 -17.16 -3.82
N GLU A 113 4.84 -16.10 -4.49
CA GLU A 113 4.67 -16.05 -5.95
C GLU A 113 5.19 -14.71 -6.53
N ALA A 114 6.31 -14.22 -6.00
CA ALA A 114 6.87 -12.94 -6.43
C ALA A 114 7.32 -12.93 -7.90
N ASP A 115 7.65 -14.09 -8.48
CA ASP A 115 8.02 -14.25 -9.88
C ASP A 115 6.93 -13.78 -10.86
N VAL A 116 5.65 -13.88 -10.49
CA VAL A 116 4.53 -13.39 -11.30
C VAL A 116 4.58 -11.86 -11.50
N SER A 117 5.27 -11.13 -10.62
CA SER A 117 5.39 -9.67 -10.68
C SER A 117 6.45 -9.14 -11.66
N GLU A 118 7.37 -9.98 -12.16
CA GLU A 118 8.56 -9.57 -12.92
C GLU A 118 8.23 -8.62 -14.07
N GLN A 119 7.25 -9.01 -14.91
CA GLN A 119 6.85 -8.21 -16.07
C GLN A 119 6.39 -6.81 -15.67
N HIS A 120 5.55 -6.71 -14.65
CA HIS A 120 4.91 -5.46 -14.22
C HIS A 120 5.91 -4.55 -13.51
N ILE A 121 6.74 -5.09 -12.60
CA ILE A 121 7.79 -4.33 -11.92
C ILE A 121 8.80 -3.79 -12.94
N THR A 122 9.27 -4.63 -13.87
CA THR A 122 10.21 -4.22 -14.92
C THR A 122 9.61 -3.13 -15.82
N ALA A 123 8.32 -3.26 -16.19
CA ALA A 123 7.64 -2.26 -17.01
C ALA A 123 7.51 -0.92 -16.26
N ALA A 124 7.11 -0.93 -14.99
CA ALA A 124 6.98 0.26 -14.16
C ALA A 124 8.32 1.00 -14.00
N ARG A 125 9.40 0.27 -13.77
CA ARG A 125 10.75 0.86 -13.67
C ARG A 125 11.20 1.50 -14.96
N LYS A 126 10.89 0.90 -16.12
CA LYS A 126 11.18 1.50 -17.44
C LYS A 126 10.43 2.80 -17.68
N LEU A 127 9.25 2.95 -17.10
CA LEU A 127 8.47 4.21 -17.12
C LEU A 127 8.95 5.23 -16.08
N GLY A 128 9.94 4.88 -15.23
CA GLY A 128 10.46 5.79 -14.21
C GLY A 128 9.60 5.94 -12.96
N MET A 129 8.61 5.08 -12.78
CA MET A 129 7.72 5.12 -11.61
C MET A 129 8.42 4.69 -10.32
N ASP A 130 8.01 5.23 -9.20
CA ASP A 130 8.27 4.64 -7.88
C ASP A 130 7.55 3.29 -7.82
N THR A 131 8.30 2.21 -7.64
CA THR A 131 7.80 0.85 -7.87
C THR A 131 7.91 0.00 -6.61
N VAL A 132 6.76 -0.39 -6.10
CA VAL A 132 6.63 -1.18 -4.88
C VAL A 132 6.34 -2.63 -5.22
N GLY A 133 7.10 -3.55 -4.65
CA GLY A 133 6.76 -4.97 -4.55
C GLY A 133 5.90 -5.19 -3.30
N PHE A 134 4.70 -5.74 -3.47
CA PHE A 134 3.71 -5.86 -2.41
C PHE A 134 3.38 -7.34 -2.17
N LEU A 135 3.92 -7.90 -1.06
CA LEU A 135 3.81 -9.32 -0.73
C LEU A 135 2.56 -9.55 0.14
N MET A 136 1.46 -9.94 -0.52
CA MET A 136 0.18 -10.25 0.15
C MET A 136 0.27 -11.56 0.96
N MET A 137 -0.61 -11.70 1.97
CA MET A 137 -0.70 -12.89 2.82
C MET A 137 0.62 -13.25 3.53
N ALA A 138 1.43 -12.25 3.88
CA ALA A 138 2.75 -12.46 4.45
C ALA A 138 2.75 -13.25 5.77
N HIS A 139 1.62 -13.30 6.48
CA HIS A 139 1.45 -14.15 7.66
C HIS A 139 1.54 -15.67 7.35
N MET A 140 1.31 -16.07 6.10
CA MET A 140 1.39 -17.49 5.68
C MET A 140 2.83 -17.93 5.34
N ALA A 141 3.76 -16.99 5.16
CA ALA A 141 5.15 -17.29 4.85
C ALA A 141 6.04 -17.14 6.09
N ALA A 142 7.01 -18.05 6.25
CA ALA A 142 8.08 -17.87 7.21
C ALA A 142 8.93 -16.62 6.81
N PRO A 143 9.55 -15.92 7.78
CA PRO A 143 10.35 -14.73 7.48
C PRO A 143 11.43 -14.95 6.42
N GLU A 144 12.11 -16.11 6.43
CA GLU A 144 13.15 -16.48 5.46
C GLU A 144 12.56 -16.63 4.06
N LYS A 145 11.38 -17.24 3.93
CA LYS A 145 10.70 -17.39 2.65
C LYS A 145 10.24 -16.04 2.11
N LEU A 146 9.75 -15.17 2.99
CA LEU A 146 9.36 -13.81 2.62
C LEU A 146 10.57 -13.01 2.11
N LEU A 147 11.76 -13.18 2.72
CA LEU A 147 13.00 -12.57 2.26
C LEU A 147 13.38 -13.04 0.86
N GLU A 148 13.32 -14.36 0.57
CA GLU A 148 13.58 -14.89 -0.77
C GLU A 148 12.69 -14.22 -1.83
N GLU A 149 11.41 -14.11 -1.56
CA GLU A 149 10.44 -13.49 -2.48
C GLU A 149 10.68 -11.97 -2.62
N ALA A 150 11.01 -11.30 -1.52
CA ALA A 150 11.39 -9.88 -1.54
C ALA A 150 12.61 -9.63 -2.42
N GLN A 151 13.64 -10.47 -2.32
CA GLN A 151 14.87 -10.39 -3.14
C GLN A 151 14.58 -10.55 -4.64
N LYS A 152 13.63 -11.42 -5.02
CA LYS A 152 13.17 -11.51 -6.41
C LYS A 152 12.59 -10.18 -6.90
N MET A 153 11.62 -9.59 -6.15
CA MET A 153 11.01 -8.32 -6.52
C MET A 153 12.04 -7.18 -6.62
N VAL A 154 13.02 -7.14 -5.71
CA VAL A 154 14.14 -6.19 -5.79
C VAL A 154 14.95 -6.42 -7.05
N SER A 155 15.25 -7.68 -7.41
CA SER A 155 16.00 -8.01 -8.64
C SER A 155 15.28 -7.59 -9.92
N TYR A 156 13.95 -7.54 -9.90
CA TYR A 156 13.12 -7.04 -11.01
C TYR A 156 13.06 -5.50 -11.08
N GLY A 157 13.49 -4.83 -10.00
CA GLY A 157 13.64 -3.38 -9.93
C GLY A 157 12.74 -2.67 -8.90
N ALA A 158 12.04 -3.40 -8.02
CA ALA A 158 11.31 -2.76 -6.93
C ALA A 158 12.26 -1.98 -6.00
N ASN A 159 11.90 -0.76 -5.65
CA ASN A 159 12.67 0.09 -4.74
C ASN A 159 12.04 0.17 -3.33
N CYS A 160 10.90 -0.48 -3.14
CA CYS A 160 10.25 -0.66 -1.84
C CYS A 160 9.59 -2.05 -1.79
N ILE A 161 9.66 -2.73 -0.65
CA ILE A 161 8.99 -4.02 -0.41
C ILE A 161 8.03 -3.90 0.76
N TYR A 162 6.77 -4.28 0.53
CA TYR A 162 5.73 -4.29 1.56
C TYR A 162 5.53 -5.68 2.16
N VAL A 163 5.50 -5.71 3.49
CA VAL A 163 4.99 -6.85 4.27
C VAL A 163 3.51 -6.62 4.51
N THR A 164 2.65 -7.52 4.02
CA THR A 164 1.19 -7.33 4.09
C THR A 164 0.53 -8.37 4.95
N ASP A 165 -0.02 -7.95 6.07
CA ASP A 165 -0.89 -8.77 6.93
C ASP A 165 -2.34 -8.70 6.40
N SER A 166 -2.59 -9.38 5.29
CA SER A 166 -3.90 -9.38 4.62
C SER A 166 -5.04 -9.94 5.46
N ALA A 167 -4.73 -10.81 6.42
CA ALA A 167 -5.73 -11.40 7.31
C ALA A 167 -5.91 -10.61 8.62
N GLY A 168 -5.04 -9.64 8.93
CA GLY A 168 -5.00 -9.00 10.24
C GLY A 168 -4.73 -10.00 11.37
N TYR A 169 -3.91 -11.01 11.06
CA TYR A 169 -3.63 -12.19 11.94
C TYR A 169 -2.35 -12.02 12.75
N MET A 170 -1.40 -11.24 12.26
CA MET A 170 -0.10 -11.08 12.89
C MET A 170 -0.20 -10.42 14.27
N LEU A 171 0.65 -10.88 15.18
CA LEU A 171 0.97 -10.18 16.41
C LEU A 171 2.20 -9.27 16.20
N PRO A 172 2.46 -8.29 17.10
CA PRO A 172 3.59 -7.38 16.97
C PRO A 172 4.95 -8.06 16.75
N GLN A 173 5.19 -9.22 17.39
CA GLN A 173 6.42 -9.97 17.19
C GLN A 173 6.53 -10.55 15.78
N ASP A 174 5.43 -11.08 15.21
CA ASP A 174 5.41 -11.62 13.85
C ASP A 174 5.77 -10.54 12.81
N VAL A 175 5.33 -9.30 13.04
CA VAL A 175 5.66 -8.14 12.21
C VAL A 175 7.13 -7.76 12.38
N THR A 176 7.61 -7.70 13.62
CA THR A 176 9.01 -7.38 13.92
C THR A 176 9.96 -8.36 13.23
N ASP A 177 9.67 -9.65 13.28
CA ASP A 177 10.51 -10.68 12.68
C ASP A 177 10.57 -10.53 11.15
N ARG A 178 9.43 -10.30 10.49
CA ARG A 178 9.34 -10.16 9.03
C ARG A 178 9.96 -8.87 8.50
N VAL A 179 9.64 -7.75 9.13
CA VAL A 179 10.22 -6.46 8.75
C VAL A 179 11.71 -6.43 9.08
N GLY A 180 12.10 -6.96 10.24
CA GLY A 180 13.48 -7.02 10.71
C GLY A 180 14.39 -7.83 9.80
N ILE A 181 13.96 -9.02 9.34
CA ILE A 181 14.75 -9.83 8.42
C ILE A 181 14.94 -9.13 7.07
N LEU A 182 13.90 -8.46 6.55
CA LEU A 182 14.04 -7.67 5.32
C LEU A 182 15.02 -6.51 5.52
N ARG A 183 14.91 -5.76 6.62
CA ARG A 183 15.80 -4.63 6.88
C ARG A 183 17.25 -5.05 7.06
N ALA A 184 17.51 -6.21 7.66
CA ALA A 184 18.85 -6.73 7.87
C ALA A 184 19.52 -7.24 6.58
N ASN A 185 18.75 -7.65 5.58
CA ASN A 185 19.26 -8.37 4.40
C ASN A 185 19.06 -7.65 3.07
N LEU A 186 18.19 -6.64 3.00
CA LEU A 186 18.04 -5.81 1.80
C LEU A 186 18.97 -4.59 1.87
N ALA A 187 19.37 -4.09 0.70
CA ALA A 187 20.21 -2.89 0.61
C ALA A 187 19.53 -1.68 1.30
N SER A 188 20.34 -0.76 1.80
CA SER A 188 19.86 0.37 2.62
C SER A 188 18.98 1.36 1.87
N ASP A 189 19.08 1.41 0.55
CA ASP A 189 18.29 2.22 -0.37
C ASP A 189 16.93 1.57 -0.74
N ILE A 190 16.73 0.28 -0.42
CA ILE A 190 15.44 -0.37 -0.55
C ILE A 190 14.58 -0.01 0.65
N GLU A 191 13.46 0.65 0.42
CA GLU A 191 12.50 0.98 1.47
C GLU A 191 11.69 -0.26 1.87
N ILE A 192 11.19 -0.26 3.12
CA ILE A 192 10.31 -1.32 3.60
C ILE A 192 8.99 -0.68 4.02
N GLY A 193 7.90 -1.26 3.56
CA GLY A 193 6.55 -0.86 3.91
C GLY A 193 5.81 -1.92 4.72
N PHE A 194 4.78 -1.48 5.41
CA PHE A 194 3.86 -2.36 6.12
C PHE A 194 2.40 -1.98 5.83
N HIS A 195 1.61 -3.00 5.54
CA HIS A 195 0.16 -2.90 5.39
C HIS A 195 -0.51 -3.90 6.33
N GLY A 196 -1.36 -3.44 7.23
CA GLY A 196 -1.99 -4.30 8.22
C GLY A 196 -3.50 -4.12 8.30
N HIS A 197 -4.23 -5.25 8.19
CA HIS A 197 -5.66 -5.28 8.51
C HIS A 197 -5.89 -5.37 10.03
N HIS A 198 -7.08 -4.95 10.46
CA HIS A 198 -7.40 -4.73 11.88
C HIS A 198 -8.20 -5.88 12.52
N ASN A 199 -8.15 -7.09 11.93
CA ASN A 199 -9.01 -8.21 12.32
C ASN A 199 -8.87 -8.64 13.80
N LEU A 200 -7.63 -8.75 14.31
CA LEU A 200 -7.39 -9.03 15.73
C LEU A 200 -7.29 -7.76 16.59
N GLY A 201 -7.66 -6.60 16.07
CA GLY A 201 -7.50 -5.33 16.75
C GLY A 201 -6.04 -4.84 16.86
N MET A 202 -5.10 -5.50 16.17
CA MET A 202 -3.66 -5.24 16.30
C MET A 202 -3.11 -4.28 15.26
N GLY A 203 -3.90 -3.78 14.31
CA GLY A 203 -3.40 -2.97 13.19
C GLY A 203 -2.50 -1.81 13.62
N VAL A 204 -2.90 -1.02 14.64
CA VAL A 204 -2.10 0.09 15.14
C VAL A 204 -0.81 -0.41 15.79
N ALA A 205 -0.89 -1.40 16.69
CA ALA A 205 0.27 -1.96 17.36
C ALA A 205 1.26 -2.58 16.34
N ASN A 206 0.75 -3.32 15.37
CA ASN A 206 1.54 -3.92 14.29
C ASN A 206 2.23 -2.86 13.42
N SER A 207 1.53 -1.79 13.05
CA SER A 207 2.11 -0.69 12.27
C SER A 207 3.21 0.06 13.04
N VAL A 208 3.04 0.25 14.35
CA VAL A 208 4.10 0.82 15.21
C VAL A 208 5.29 -0.13 15.30
N SER A 209 5.06 -1.43 15.50
CA SER A 209 6.13 -2.45 15.52
C SER A 209 6.88 -2.53 14.19
N ALA A 210 6.20 -2.39 13.07
CA ALA A 210 6.84 -2.34 11.75
C ALA A 210 7.81 -1.15 11.64
N VAL A 211 7.39 0.04 12.07
CA VAL A 211 8.26 1.23 12.09
C VAL A 211 9.46 1.04 13.00
N GLN A 212 9.26 0.48 14.19
CA GLN A 212 10.35 0.18 15.13
C GLN A 212 11.33 -0.84 14.58
N ALA A 213 10.85 -1.80 13.77
CA ALA A 213 11.67 -2.80 13.08
C ALA A 213 12.35 -2.28 11.80
N GLY A 214 12.07 -1.04 11.37
CA GLY A 214 12.74 -0.38 10.26
C GLY A 214 11.89 -0.13 9.01
N ALA A 215 10.57 -0.29 9.08
CA ALA A 215 9.69 0.16 8.01
C ALA A 215 9.67 1.70 7.92
N THR A 216 9.70 2.20 6.68
CA THR A 216 9.69 3.63 6.36
C THR A 216 8.41 4.06 5.66
N ARG A 217 7.60 3.11 5.18
CA ARG A 217 6.27 3.35 4.62
C ARG A 217 5.21 2.58 5.40
N VAL A 218 4.06 3.19 5.65
CA VAL A 218 2.95 2.55 6.37
C VAL A 218 1.63 2.88 5.68
N ASP A 219 0.82 1.84 5.45
CA ASP A 219 -0.52 1.98 4.91
C ASP A 219 -1.53 2.18 6.05
N LEU A 220 -2.36 3.18 5.87
CA LEU A 220 -3.38 3.58 6.83
C LEU A 220 -4.68 3.90 6.08
N ALA A 221 -5.80 3.96 6.78
CA ALA A 221 -7.05 4.42 6.19
C ALA A 221 -7.83 5.33 7.14
N SER A 222 -8.55 6.29 6.59
CA SER A 222 -9.47 7.15 7.34
C SER A 222 -10.53 6.28 8.00
N ALA A 223 -10.71 6.45 9.31
CA ALA A 223 -11.60 5.64 10.15
C ALA A 223 -11.35 4.12 10.07
N GLY A 224 -10.19 3.68 9.56
CA GLY A 224 -9.87 2.27 9.37
C GLY A 224 -10.66 1.58 8.24
N LEU A 225 -11.20 2.33 7.28
CA LEU A 225 -11.92 1.76 6.13
C LEU A 225 -11.03 0.77 5.37
N GLY A 226 -11.59 -0.39 5.00
CA GLY A 226 -10.87 -1.43 4.26
C GLY A 226 -11.64 -2.73 4.15
N ALA A 227 -11.11 -3.65 3.38
CA ALA A 227 -11.66 -5.00 3.23
C ALA A 227 -11.73 -5.73 4.57
N GLY A 228 -12.68 -6.63 4.72
CA GLY A 228 -12.85 -7.43 5.94
C GLY A 228 -13.09 -6.58 7.19
N ALA A 229 -12.22 -6.69 8.17
CA ALA A 229 -12.28 -5.93 9.44
C ALA A 229 -11.70 -4.51 9.34
N GLY A 230 -11.31 -4.09 8.14
CA GLY A 230 -10.71 -2.77 7.89
C GLY A 230 -9.19 -2.75 8.03
N ASN A 231 -8.64 -1.57 7.78
CA ASN A 231 -7.20 -1.27 7.83
C ASN A 231 -6.79 -0.62 9.16
N THR A 232 -5.51 -0.42 9.36
CA THR A 232 -4.99 0.40 10.46
C THR A 232 -5.58 1.81 10.40
N PRO A 233 -6.29 2.28 11.45
CA PRO A 233 -6.88 3.61 11.46
C PRO A 233 -5.82 4.71 11.49
N LEU A 234 -5.84 5.62 10.51
CA LEU A 234 -4.88 6.71 10.32
C LEU A 234 -4.72 7.58 11.57
N ALA A 235 -5.83 8.09 12.11
CA ALA A 235 -5.78 9.00 13.25
C ALA A 235 -5.16 8.36 14.50
N LEU A 236 -5.46 7.07 14.73
CA LEU A 236 -4.91 6.35 15.89
C LEU A 236 -3.42 6.07 15.73
N PHE A 237 -2.97 5.68 14.53
CA PHE A 237 -1.54 5.49 14.27
C PHE A 237 -0.76 6.79 14.42
N VAL A 238 -1.23 7.91 13.85
CA VAL A 238 -0.57 9.21 13.96
C VAL A 238 -0.46 9.66 15.41
N ALA A 239 -1.51 9.48 16.21
CA ALA A 239 -1.49 9.78 17.64
C ALA A 239 -0.46 8.91 18.38
N GLU A 240 -0.39 7.61 18.11
CA GLU A 240 0.50 6.70 18.83
C GLU A 240 1.97 6.86 18.41
N ILE A 241 2.26 7.06 17.14
CA ILE A 241 3.64 7.28 16.67
C ILE A 241 4.20 8.61 17.20
N GLY A 242 3.36 9.64 17.36
CA GLY A 242 3.72 10.90 18.00
C GLY A 242 4.10 10.70 19.47
N ARG A 243 3.37 9.86 20.20
CA ARG A 243 3.69 9.49 21.60
C ARG A 243 4.99 8.69 21.71
N ALA A 244 5.21 7.73 20.80
CA ALA A 244 6.44 6.94 20.78
C ALA A 244 7.67 7.84 20.58
N SER A 245 7.61 8.81 19.65
CA SER A 245 8.70 9.77 19.42
C SER A 245 8.97 10.72 20.61
N CYS A 246 7.96 10.99 21.44
CA CYS A 246 8.15 11.77 22.66
C CYS A 246 8.84 10.97 23.77
N ARG A 247 8.61 9.65 23.87
CA ARG A 247 9.22 8.79 24.89
C ARG A 247 10.72 8.58 24.69
N GLU A 248 11.22 8.68 23.48
CA GLU A 248 12.67 8.59 23.19
C GLU A 248 13.46 9.85 23.56
N ARG A 249 12.78 10.93 23.96
CA ARG A 249 13.39 12.23 24.31
C ARG A 249 13.41 12.52 25.82
N VAL A 250 13.04 11.53 26.67
CA VAL A 250 13.06 11.65 28.14
C VAL A 250 14.19 10.76 28.73
#